data_98a3681f8bace621f86b856d9aaf09e2
#
_entry.id   98a3681f8bace621f86b856d9aaf09e2
#
_cell.length_a   1.000
_cell.length_b   1.000
_cell.length_c   1.000
_cell.angle_alpha   90.00
_cell.angle_beta   90.00
_cell.angle_gamma   90.00
#
_symmetry.space_group_name_H-M   'P 1'
#
loop_
_entity.id
_entity.type
_entity.pdbx_description
1 polymer ?
#
loop_
_entity_poly.entity_id
_entity_poly.type
_entity_poly.pdbx_seq_one_letter_code
_entity_poly.pdbx_strand_id
1 'polypeptide(L)'
;MDDQNKNLILAFGLSLIVILVWFALFPPPEPEPGATVDQTELVPPPPAGDVPTEVELAEEAAPTAPRIGIDTPSLSGTISMMGGRIDDLQLRDYRETTAPGSDIVHLFNPVGSGRDTFYALFGWSPRGAISSEQVPGPNTVWEQVGDGTLTPDTPVTMRWDNGEGLVFTRTVEVDQDFMFSVTQTVENNTDAQVTLDPYGILAQHGLPSDLENFFISHEGMIQMADGRLTEDSYRNMRNYRVDERERTPASVTQVAENGWVGLTGKYFMATLIGTPGQGFTAVAQFVPGAEIYQTSIRQNPVTIEPGATASAQSMLFAGAKEWSLIRSYEREMDIDRFIDAIDWGWFFFLTKPIFALLYFINGIIGNMGWSILVLTLLIKAVLLPLAWKSYVSMARMKELQPEMVAIKERAGDDRQKLQQEMMKLYKEKKVNPAAGCLPILLQIPI
;
A
#
# COMPACT_ATOMS: atom_id res chain seq x y z
N MET A 1 -17.76 -45.35 -8.29
CA MET A 1 -17.55 -43.93 -7.96
C MET A 1 -18.92 -43.35 -7.66
N ASP A 2 -19.16 -42.99 -6.41
CA ASP A 2 -20.49 -42.56 -5.94
C ASP A 2 -20.95 -41.29 -6.66
N ASP A 3 -22.26 -41.23 -6.93
CA ASP A 3 -22.90 -40.09 -7.62
C ASP A 3 -22.67 -38.75 -6.92
N GLN A 4 -22.34 -38.79 -5.63
CA GLN A 4 -21.93 -37.64 -4.84
C GLN A 4 -20.58 -37.02 -5.31
N ASN A 5 -19.61 -37.86 -5.68
CA ASN A 5 -18.32 -37.40 -6.22
C ASN A 5 -18.43 -36.81 -7.63
N LYS A 6 -19.36 -37.30 -8.44
CA LYS A 6 -19.61 -36.73 -9.78
C LYS A 6 -20.27 -35.36 -9.70
N ASN A 7 -21.18 -35.15 -8.77
CA ASN A 7 -21.81 -33.84 -8.54
C ASN A 7 -20.82 -32.82 -8.00
N LEU A 8 -19.88 -33.26 -7.15
CA LEU A 8 -18.79 -32.41 -6.65
C LEU A 8 -17.84 -31.98 -7.79
N ILE A 9 -17.45 -32.91 -8.69
CA ILE A 9 -16.62 -32.64 -9.85
C ILE A 9 -17.34 -31.70 -10.83
N LEU A 10 -18.66 -31.86 -10.99
CA LEU A 10 -19.48 -31.01 -11.87
C LEU A 10 -19.66 -29.61 -11.31
N ALA A 11 -19.81 -29.48 -9.99
CA ALA A 11 -19.85 -28.18 -9.30
C ALA A 11 -18.49 -27.47 -9.39
N PHE A 12 -17.38 -28.20 -9.22
CA PHE A 12 -16.03 -27.68 -9.38
C PHE A 12 -15.75 -27.25 -10.83
N GLY A 13 -16.17 -28.07 -11.81
CA GLY A 13 -16.04 -27.73 -13.23
C GLY A 13 -16.85 -26.50 -13.63
N LEU A 14 -18.07 -26.33 -13.08
CA LEU A 14 -18.88 -25.15 -13.32
C LEU A 14 -18.29 -23.89 -12.69
N SER A 15 -17.75 -24.00 -11.48
CA SER A 15 -17.01 -22.91 -10.82
C SER A 15 -15.77 -22.51 -11.61
N LEU A 16 -15.03 -23.50 -12.13
CA LEU A 16 -13.87 -23.24 -12.97
C LEU A 16 -14.26 -22.52 -14.28
N ILE A 17 -15.35 -22.91 -14.90
CA ILE A 17 -15.87 -22.26 -16.12
C ILE A 17 -16.27 -20.81 -15.83
N VAL A 18 -16.91 -20.54 -14.71
CA VAL A 18 -17.26 -19.17 -14.30
C VAL A 18 -16.01 -18.32 -14.10
N ILE A 19 -14.98 -18.87 -13.47
CA ILE A 19 -13.70 -18.22 -13.30
C ILE A 19 -13.02 -17.97 -14.65
N LEU A 20 -13.00 -18.94 -15.55
CA LEU A 20 -12.41 -18.81 -16.88
C LEU A 20 -13.18 -17.79 -17.75
N VAL A 21 -14.51 -17.77 -17.67
CA VAL A 21 -15.34 -16.77 -18.36
C VAL A 21 -15.09 -15.37 -17.79
N TRP A 22 -14.90 -15.27 -16.47
CA TRP A 22 -14.53 -14.02 -15.83
C TRP A 22 -13.18 -13.50 -16.34
N PHE A 23 -12.12 -14.34 -16.35
CA PHE A 23 -10.82 -13.97 -16.91
C PHE A 23 -10.86 -13.66 -18.41
N ALA A 24 -11.79 -14.27 -19.16
CA ALA A 24 -11.98 -13.96 -20.58
C ALA A 24 -12.73 -12.64 -20.83
N LEU A 25 -13.65 -12.28 -19.94
CA LEU A 25 -14.43 -11.02 -20.03
C LEU A 25 -13.72 -9.84 -19.35
N PHE A 26 -12.88 -10.11 -18.35
CA PHE A 26 -12.10 -9.15 -17.60
C PHE A 26 -10.66 -9.65 -17.52
N PRO A 27 -9.91 -9.63 -18.65
CA PRO A 27 -8.51 -10.00 -18.60
C PRO A 27 -7.77 -9.06 -17.63
N PRO A 28 -6.83 -9.59 -16.83
CA PRO A 28 -5.93 -8.72 -16.09
C PRO A 28 -5.25 -7.79 -17.08
N PRO A 29 -5.04 -6.51 -16.71
CA PRO A 29 -4.38 -5.57 -17.61
C PRO A 29 -3.06 -6.17 -18.05
N GLU A 30 -2.87 -6.35 -19.36
CA GLU A 30 -1.58 -6.75 -19.92
C GLU A 30 -0.57 -5.68 -19.50
N PRO A 31 0.64 -6.08 -19.05
CA PRO A 31 1.72 -5.14 -18.89
C PRO A 31 1.98 -4.51 -20.26
N GLU A 32 1.67 -3.24 -20.40
CA GLU A 32 1.95 -2.52 -21.64
C GLU A 32 3.43 -2.71 -21.98
N PRO A 33 3.77 -3.12 -23.20
CA PRO A 33 5.14 -3.06 -23.66
C PRO A 33 5.55 -1.60 -23.55
N GLY A 34 6.62 -1.34 -22.78
CA GLY A 34 7.08 -0.01 -22.43
C GLY A 34 6.99 0.92 -23.64
N ALA A 35 6.34 2.05 -23.46
CA ALA A 35 6.25 3.10 -24.45
C ALA A 35 7.68 3.38 -24.95
N THR A 36 7.91 3.16 -26.24
CA THR A 36 9.12 3.59 -26.91
C THR A 36 9.15 5.11 -26.85
N VAL A 37 9.85 5.64 -25.87
CA VAL A 37 10.17 7.08 -25.81
C VAL A 37 11.07 7.35 -27.00
N ASP A 38 10.60 8.24 -27.87
CA ASP A 38 11.32 8.69 -29.06
C ASP A 38 12.71 9.20 -28.62
N GLN A 39 13.75 8.57 -29.20
CA GLN A 39 15.14 8.90 -28.90
C GLN A 39 15.51 10.22 -29.56
N THR A 40 15.11 11.33 -28.98
CA THR A 40 15.61 12.64 -29.37
C THR A 40 16.24 13.29 -28.15
N GLU A 41 17.58 13.35 -28.17
CA GLU A 41 18.47 14.00 -27.19
C GLU A 41 18.43 13.44 -25.75
N LEU A 42 18.95 12.24 -25.59
CA LEU A 42 19.46 11.80 -24.30
C LEU A 42 20.74 12.55 -23.97
N VAL A 43 20.63 13.60 -23.19
CA VAL A 43 21.73 14.00 -22.31
C VAL A 43 22.04 12.74 -21.48
N PRO A 44 23.31 12.22 -21.50
CA PRO A 44 23.64 11.06 -20.69
C PRO A 44 23.20 11.36 -19.26
N PRO A 45 22.50 10.42 -18.59
CA PRO A 45 22.10 10.64 -17.21
C PRO A 45 23.39 10.98 -16.43
N PRO A 46 23.37 12.00 -15.59
CA PRO A 46 24.51 12.24 -14.71
C PRO A 46 24.81 10.93 -13.98
N PRO A 47 26.10 10.62 -13.71
CA PRO A 47 26.45 9.45 -12.93
C PRO A 47 25.53 9.44 -11.72
N ALA A 48 24.98 8.28 -11.39
CA ALA A 48 24.01 8.13 -10.33
C ALA A 48 24.52 8.90 -9.11
N GLY A 49 23.97 10.10 -8.91
CA GLY A 49 24.19 10.83 -7.68
C GLY A 49 23.58 9.94 -6.62
N ASP A 50 24.40 9.47 -5.75
CA ASP A 50 24.10 8.45 -4.78
C ASP A 50 22.93 8.92 -3.92
N VAL A 51 21.72 8.43 -4.24
CA VAL A 51 20.79 8.18 -3.15
C VAL A 51 21.51 7.15 -2.31
N PRO A 52 21.85 7.44 -1.04
CA PRO A 52 22.67 6.56 -0.26
C PRO A 52 22.09 5.17 -0.32
N THR A 53 22.83 4.24 -0.93
CA THR A 53 22.49 2.83 -0.83
C THR A 53 22.81 2.46 0.60
N GLU A 54 21.88 1.93 1.31
CA GLU A 54 21.88 1.68 2.73
C GLU A 54 22.99 0.75 3.26
N VAL A 55 23.83 0.17 2.39
CA VAL A 55 25.05 -0.52 2.83
C VAL A 55 25.94 0.39 3.69
N GLU A 56 25.89 1.72 3.46
CA GLU A 56 26.55 2.71 4.29
C GLU A 56 25.81 3.02 5.61
N LEU A 57 24.52 2.68 5.70
CA LEU A 57 23.68 2.96 6.88
C LEU A 57 23.79 1.90 7.98
N ALA A 58 24.21 0.68 7.64
CA ALA A 58 24.13 -0.46 8.56
C ALA A 58 25.27 -0.55 9.57
N GLU A 59 26.40 0.11 9.33
CA GLU A 59 27.60 -0.11 10.16
C GLU A 59 27.75 0.78 11.40
N GLU A 60 26.97 1.85 11.55
CA GLU A 60 27.14 2.77 12.70
C GLU A 60 25.83 3.28 13.30
N ALA A 61 24.99 2.38 13.76
CA ALA A 61 23.93 2.76 14.67
C ALA A 61 24.47 2.85 16.11
N ALA A 62 25.24 3.88 16.39
CA ALA A 62 25.56 4.19 17.77
C ALA A 62 24.30 4.74 18.47
N PRO A 63 23.88 4.17 19.62
CA PRO A 63 22.76 4.69 20.42
C PRO A 63 23.04 6.07 21.08
N THR A 64 24.06 6.77 20.64
CA THR A 64 24.63 7.98 21.29
C THR A 64 24.30 9.30 20.58
N ALA A 65 23.66 9.27 19.40
CA ALA A 65 23.29 10.54 18.75
C ALA A 65 22.16 11.24 19.55
N PRO A 66 22.18 12.57 19.70
CA PRO A 66 21.07 13.32 20.28
C PRO A 66 19.76 13.03 19.55
N ARG A 67 18.65 13.10 20.25
CA ARG A 67 17.32 12.81 19.71
C ARG A 67 16.33 13.90 20.05
N ILE A 68 15.42 14.20 19.12
CA ILE A 68 14.31 15.14 19.32
C ILE A 68 13.05 14.31 19.62
N GLY A 69 12.34 14.63 20.69
CA GLY A 69 11.09 13.94 21.04
C GLY A 69 9.95 14.20 20.05
N ILE A 70 9.09 13.22 19.86
CA ILE A 70 7.80 13.31 19.17
C ILE A 70 6.70 13.05 20.21
N ASP A 71 5.75 13.97 20.34
CA ASP A 71 4.65 13.87 21.31
C ASP A 71 3.37 14.46 20.75
N THR A 72 2.50 13.58 20.22
CA THR A 72 1.16 13.93 19.72
C THR A 72 0.10 13.11 20.44
N PRO A 73 -1.19 13.39 20.28
CA PRO A 73 -2.24 12.53 20.81
C PRO A 73 -2.11 11.08 20.36
N SER A 74 -1.77 10.82 19.09
CA SER A 74 -1.75 9.49 18.48
C SER A 74 -0.35 8.87 18.39
N LEU A 75 0.72 9.69 18.46
CA LEU A 75 2.11 9.25 18.25
C LEU A 75 3.00 9.59 19.45
N SER A 76 3.98 8.73 19.69
CA SER A 76 5.14 9.01 20.54
C SER A 76 6.40 8.43 19.93
N GLY A 77 7.54 9.02 20.19
CA GLY A 77 8.79 8.54 19.64
C GLY A 77 9.88 9.59 19.60
N THR A 78 10.85 9.39 18.72
CA THR A 78 11.97 10.33 18.59
C THR A 78 12.53 10.39 17.17
N ILE A 79 13.12 11.54 16.82
CA ILE A 79 13.91 11.74 15.59
C ILE A 79 15.38 11.67 15.98
N SER A 80 16.17 10.86 15.31
CA SER A 80 17.61 10.80 15.47
C SER A 80 18.28 12.02 14.81
N MET A 81 19.17 12.69 15.51
CA MET A 81 19.98 13.76 14.91
C MET A 81 21.01 13.23 13.93
N MET A 82 21.35 11.95 13.98
CA MET A 82 22.17 11.29 12.96
C MET A 82 21.32 10.99 11.73
N GLY A 83 21.64 11.64 10.61
CA GLY A 83 20.85 11.58 9.36
C GLY A 83 19.53 12.34 9.43
N GLY A 84 19.09 12.79 10.61
CA GLY A 84 17.74 13.36 10.81
C GLY A 84 16.65 12.32 10.53
N ARG A 85 16.85 11.07 10.96
CA ARG A 85 15.94 9.93 10.72
C ARG A 85 14.77 9.94 11.68
N ILE A 86 13.58 9.68 11.15
CA ILE A 86 12.41 9.30 11.95
C ILE A 86 12.46 7.78 12.07
N ASP A 87 13.08 7.27 13.12
CA ASP A 87 13.40 5.85 13.29
C ASP A 87 12.90 5.25 14.62
N ASP A 88 12.16 5.99 15.41
CA ASP A 88 11.49 5.51 16.63
C ASP A 88 10.11 6.13 16.69
N LEU A 89 9.09 5.34 16.38
CA LEU A 89 7.70 5.80 16.32
C LEU A 89 6.74 4.74 16.85
N GLN A 90 5.94 5.12 17.82
CA GLN A 90 4.95 4.30 18.48
C GLN A 90 3.56 4.85 18.26
N LEU A 91 2.58 3.95 18.06
CA LEU A 91 1.18 4.27 17.87
C LEU A 91 0.43 4.11 19.20
N ARG A 92 0.13 5.20 19.89
CA ARG A 92 -0.38 5.19 21.28
C ARG A 92 -1.68 4.42 21.49
N ASP A 93 -2.56 4.46 20.49
CA ASP A 93 -3.89 3.84 20.55
C ASP A 93 -3.90 2.36 20.14
N TYR A 94 -2.75 1.83 19.69
CA TYR A 94 -2.65 0.47 19.16
C TYR A 94 -1.74 -0.40 20.02
N ARG A 95 -2.16 -1.67 20.16
CA ARG A 95 -1.42 -2.70 20.87
C ARG A 95 -1.02 -3.81 19.91
N GLU A 96 0.14 -4.43 20.15
CA GLU A 96 0.64 -5.53 19.32
C GLU A 96 -0.32 -6.74 19.33
N THR A 97 -1.01 -6.97 20.45
CA THR A 97 -2.00 -8.03 20.58
C THR A 97 -3.23 -7.56 21.34
N THR A 98 -4.33 -8.32 21.28
CA THR A 98 -5.54 -8.08 22.06
C THR A 98 -5.45 -8.51 23.52
N ALA A 99 -4.32 -9.05 23.97
CA ALA A 99 -4.11 -9.48 25.35
C ALA A 99 -4.02 -8.26 26.29
N PRO A 100 -4.60 -8.33 27.51
CA PRO A 100 -4.44 -7.29 28.50
C PRO A 100 -2.97 -7.06 28.85
N GLY A 101 -2.51 -5.81 28.76
CA GLY A 101 -1.11 -5.46 29.07
C GLY A 101 -0.13 -5.69 27.91
N SER A 102 -0.62 -5.96 26.69
CA SER A 102 0.22 -6.01 25.49
C SER A 102 0.94 -4.68 25.24
N ASP A 103 2.15 -4.76 24.70
CA ASP A 103 2.96 -3.61 24.35
C ASP A 103 2.28 -2.72 23.30
N ILE A 104 2.65 -1.44 23.27
CA ILE A 104 2.24 -0.49 22.24
C ILE A 104 2.91 -0.90 20.92
N VAL A 105 2.20 -0.70 19.80
CA VAL A 105 2.75 -0.95 18.47
C VAL A 105 3.90 0.00 18.19
N HIS A 106 5.05 -0.56 17.85
CA HIS A 106 6.21 0.17 17.36
C HIS A 106 6.26 0.08 15.83
N LEU A 107 5.89 1.15 15.16
CA LEU A 107 5.90 1.20 13.69
C LEU A 107 7.31 1.40 13.14
N PHE A 108 8.07 2.35 13.69
CA PHE A 108 9.47 2.55 13.36
C PHE A 108 10.37 2.12 14.50
N ASN A 109 11.49 1.48 14.15
CA ASN A 109 12.47 1.01 15.12
C ASN A 109 13.88 1.28 14.59
N PRO A 110 14.77 1.83 15.43
CA PRO A 110 16.14 2.14 15.02
C PRO A 110 16.97 0.87 14.77
N VAL A 111 18.01 1.02 13.96
CA VAL A 111 18.99 -0.04 13.72
C VAL A 111 19.61 -0.47 15.05
N GLY A 112 19.70 -1.79 15.29
CA GLY A 112 20.28 -2.36 16.49
C GLY A 112 19.37 -2.36 17.73
N SER A 113 18.09 -2.00 17.59
CA SER A 113 17.12 -2.02 18.70
C SER A 113 16.69 -3.44 19.15
N GLY A 114 17.02 -4.47 18.37
CA GLY A 114 16.55 -5.84 18.57
C GLY A 114 15.11 -6.10 18.07
N ARG A 115 14.48 -5.08 17.47
CA ARG A 115 13.19 -5.17 16.76
C ARG A 115 13.42 -5.08 15.24
N ASP A 116 12.38 -5.33 14.45
CA ASP A 116 12.43 -5.14 13.00
C ASP A 116 12.74 -3.69 12.67
N THR A 117 13.90 -3.43 12.11
CA THR A 117 14.33 -2.06 11.78
C THR A 117 13.51 -1.51 10.63
N PHE A 118 12.83 -0.41 10.88
CA PHE A 118 12.07 0.31 9.87
C PHE A 118 12.10 1.81 10.17
N TYR A 119 12.37 2.65 9.17
CA TYR A 119 12.49 4.09 9.36
C TYR A 119 12.26 4.91 8.09
N ALA A 120 12.10 6.22 8.28
CA ALA A 120 12.07 7.22 7.22
C ALA A 120 13.30 8.12 7.27
N LEU A 121 13.86 8.44 6.11
CA LEU A 121 14.98 9.34 5.89
C LEU A 121 14.68 10.30 4.76
N PHE A 122 15.12 11.56 4.91
CA PHE A 122 15.01 12.58 3.87
C PHE A 122 16.38 13.18 3.58
N GLY A 123 16.60 13.69 2.38
CA GLY A 123 17.90 14.25 2.03
C GLY A 123 17.96 14.89 0.65
N TRP A 124 19.17 15.20 0.24
CA TRP A 124 19.51 15.80 -1.04
C TRP A 124 20.57 14.96 -1.75
N SER A 125 20.35 14.62 -2.99
CA SER A 125 21.34 13.94 -3.83
C SER A 125 22.06 14.98 -4.70
N PRO A 126 23.39 14.97 -4.73
CA PRO A 126 24.15 15.95 -5.49
C PRO A 126 24.11 15.68 -6.99
N ARG A 127 24.19 16.74 -7.81
CA ARG A 127 24.36 16.65 -9.26
C ARG A 127 25.56 17.46 -9.76
N GLY A 128 26.16 17.00 -10.81
CA GLY A 128 27.22 17.73 -11.53
C GLY A 128 28.52 17.81 -10.74
N ALA A 129 28.92 19.03 -10.36
CA ALA A 129 30.19 19.29 -9.68
C ALA A 129 30.15 19.09 -8.15
N ILE A 130 28.97 18.94 -7.56
CA ILE A 130 28.79 18.74 -6.12
C ILE A 130 29.06 17.28 -5.78
N SER A 131 29.89 17.03 -4.79
CA SER A 131 30.18 15.68 -4.28
C SER A 131 29.19 15.24 -3.19
N SER A 132 29.13 13.94 -2.91
CA SER A 132 28.31 13.38 -1.82
C SER A 132 28.73 13.87 -0.43
N GLU A 133 30.00 14.27 -0.25
CA GLU A 133 30.50 14.81 1.00
C GLU A 133 30.02 16.24 1.28
N GLN A 134 29.58 16.96 0.26
CA GLN A 134 29.10 18.34 0.37
C GLN A 134 27.59 18.44 0.69
N VAL A 135 26.89 17.32 0.70
CA VAL A 135 25.46 17.22 1.07
C VAL A 135 25.28 16.36 2.31
N PRO A 136 24.22 16.57 3.12
CA PRO A 136 24.01 15.77 4.32
C PRO A 136 23.69 14.33 3.96
N GLY A 137 24.52 13.40 4.43
CA GLY A 137 24.34 11.97 4.27
C GLY A 137 23.61 11.33 5.46
N PRO A 138 23.45 10.00 5.43
CA PRO A 138 22.75 9.24 6.47
C PRO A 138 23.45 9.29 7.84
N ASN A 139 24.76 9.53 7.87
CA ASN A 139 25.58 9.61 9.08
C ASN A 139 25.92 11.06 9.47
N THR A 140 25.38 12.05 8.77
CA THR A 140 25.54 13.46 9.12
C THR A 140 24.82 13.76 10.43
N VAL A 141 25.54 14.36 11.38
CA VAL A 141 24.94 14.82 12.64
C VAL A 141 24.36 16.22 12.43
N TRP A 142 23.06 16.32 12.58
CA TRP A 142 22.35 17.59 12.49
C TRP A 142 22.34 18.32 13.84
N GLU A 143 22.17 19.62 13.81
CA GLU A 143 21.96 20.45 14.97
C GLU A 143 20.51 20.90 15.06
N GLN A 144 19.88 20.78 16.23
CA GLN A 144 18.53 21.30 16.44
C GLN A 144 18.56 22.83 16.54
N VAL A 145 17.70 23.50 15.81
CA VAL A 145 17.51 24.94 15.92
C VAL A 145 16.43 25.22 16.98
N GLY A 146 16.85 25.79 18.09
CA GLY A 146 15.98 25.95 19.25
C GLY A 146 15.86 24.68 20.10
N ASP A 147 15.03 24.73 21.12
CA ASP A 147 14.74 23.62 22.02
C ASP A 147 13.26 23.27 21.91
N GLY A 148 12.93 22.01 21.66
CA GLY A 148 11.54 21.61 21.59
C GLY A 148 11.35 20.15 21.21
N THR A 149 10.15 19.68 21.53
CA THR A 149 9.61 18.38 21.12
C THR A 149 8.67 18.65 19.95
N LEU A 150 8.67 17.77 18.98
CA LEU A 150 7.73 17.80 17.86
C LEU A 150 6.31 17.49 18.36
N THR A 151 5.43 18.48 18.28
CA THR A 151 4.01 18.36 18.61
C THR A 151 3.17 18.94 17.46
N PRO A 152 1.86 18.73 17.42
CA PRO A 152 1.03 19.32 16.37
C PRO A 152 1.12 20.85 16.29
N ASP A 153 1.43 21.52 17.41
CA ASP A 153 1.54 22.98 17.50
C ASP A 153 2.99 23.49 17.44
N THR A 154 3.97 22.59 17.51
CA THR A 154 5.40 22.96 17.62
C THR A 154 6.22 22.17 16.61
N PRO A 155 6.51 22.73 15.43
CA PRO A 155 7.44 22.12 14.48
C PRO A 155 8.85 22.12 15.04
N VAL A 156 9.67 21.17 14.55
CA VAL A 156 11.10 21.11 14.88
C VAL A 156 11.94 21.36 13.65
N THR A 157 13.03 22.08 13.83
CA THR A 157 13.96 22.43 12.75
C THR A 157 15.35 21.92 13.08
N MET A 158 15.98 21.29 12.09
CA MET A 158 17.35 20.80 12.14
C MET A 158 18.16 21.52 11.08
N ARG A 159 19.41 21.88 11.40
CA ARG A 159 20.35 22.59 10.52
C ARG A 159 21.66 21.84 10.41
N TRP A 160 22.24 21.83 9.24
CA TRP A 160 23.60 21.38 8.98
C TRP A 160 24.28 22.33 7.99
N ASP A 161 25.51 22.73 8.32
CA ASP A 161 26.36 23.59 7.50
C ASP A 161 27.57 22.77 7.06
N ASN A 162 27.81 22.67 5.76
CA ASN A 162 28.92 21.89 5.25
C ASN A 162 30.29 22.59 5.40
N GLY A 163 30.31 23.84 5.87
CA GLY A 163 31.52 24.65 5.99
C GLY A 163 32.10 25.17 4.68
N GLU A 164 31.48 24.84 3.54
CA GLU A 164 31.92 25.23 2.19
C GLU A 164 30.88 26.14 1.48
N GLY A 165 29.92 26.68 2.24
CA GLY A 165 28.94 27.65 1.75
C GLY A 165 27.58 27.08 1.43
N LEU A 166 27.32 25.79 1.67
CA LEU A 166 25.95 25.23 1.61
C LEU A 166 25.41 25.00 3.01
N VAL A 167 24.24 25.55 3.27
CA VAL A 167 23.52 25.38 4.53
C VAL A 167 22.19 24.64 4.28
N PHE A 168 22.03 23.53 4.94
CA PHE A 168 20.85 22.69 4.83
C PHE A 168 19.99 22.83 6.08
N THR A 169 18.71 23.02 5.88
CA THR A 169 17.71 23.08 6.96
C THR A 169 16.59 22.08 6.67
N ARG A 170 16.14 21.37 7.69
CA ARG A 170 14.99 20.48 7.61
C ARG A 170 14.01 20.83 8.71
N THR A 171 12.78 21.19 8.32
CA THR A 171 11.68 21.42 9.24
C THR A 171 10.71 20.26 9.14
N VAL A 172 10.38 19.69 10.28
CA VAL A 172 9.40 18.60 10.42
C VAL A 172 8.22 19.12 11.21
N GLU A 173 7.06 18.94 10.64
CA GLU A 173 5.76 19.20 11.24
C GLU A 173 4.99 17.87 11.32
N VAL A 174 4.07 17.73 12.27
CA VAL A 174 3.20 16.56 12.40
C VAL A 174 1.80 17.05 12.77
N ASP A 175 0.77 16.38 12.26
CA ASP A 175 -0.60 16.64 12.68
C ASP A 175 -0.95 15.92 14.00
N GLN A 176 -2.21 15.89 14.37
CA GLN A 176 -2.68 15.22 15.59
C GLN A 176 -2.67 13.69 15.45
N ASP A 177 -2.71 13.20 14.19
CA ASP A 177 -2.82 11.78 13.87
C ASP A 177 -1.50 11.21 13.34
N PHE A 178 -1.34 11.00 12.03
CA PHE A 178 -0.23 10.20 11.47
C PHE A 178 0.49 10.87 10.29
N MET A 179 0.19 12.12 9.96
CA MET A 179 0.76 12.81 8.81
C MET A 179 1.90 13.75 9.22
N PHE A 180 3.08 13.51 8.67
CA PHE A 180 4.25 14.38 8.79
C PHE A 180 4.39 15.20 7.50
N SER A 181 4.71 16.48 7.65
CA SER A 181 5.18 17.36 6.58
C SER A 181 6.66 17.65 6.78
N VAL A 182 7.46 17.36 5.76
CA VAL A 182 8.92 17.57 5.81
C VAL A 182 9.32 18.58 4.76
N THR A 183 9.79 19.73 5.20
CA THR A 183 10.32 20.79 4.35
C THR A 183 11.83 20.80 4.44
N GLN A 184 12.49 20.56 3.31
CA GLN A 184 13.94 20.61 3.17
C GLN A 184 14.35 21.89 2.45
N THR A 185 15.26 22.65 3.00
CA THR A 185 15.72 23.92 2.44
C THR A 185 17.23 23.91 2.29
N VAL A 186 17.73 24.49 1.22
CA VAL A 186 19.16 24.68 0.96
C VAL A 186 19.43 26.14 0.66
N GLU A 187 20.40 26.72 1.35
CA GLU A 187 20.95 28.05 1.08
C GLU A 187 22.29 27.89 0.37
N ASN A 188 22.43 28.48 -0.79
CA ASN A 188 23.68 28.45 -1.56
C ASN A 188 24.46 29.76 -1.37
N ASN A 189 25.41 29.76 -0.44
CA ASN A 189 26.31 30.88 -0.17
C ASN A 189 27.66 30.75 -0.92
N THR A 190 27.73 29.85 -1.93
CA THR A 190 28.89 29.71 -2.80
C THR A 190 28.80 30.67 -3.99
N ASP A 191 29.89 30.80 -4.73
CA ASP A 191 29.97 31.62 -5.96
C ASP A 191 29.50 30.86 -7.20
N ALA A 192 29.05 29.59 -7.08
CA ALA A 192 28.65 28.73 -8.18
C ALA A 192 27.19 28.27 -8.05
N GLN A 193 26.55 28.04 -9.19
CA GLN A 193 25.25 27.41 -9.24
C GLN A 193 25.32 25.94 -8.77
N VAL A 194 24.37 25.52 -7.96
CA VAL A 194 24.27 24.17 -7.38
C VAL A 194 22.97 23.52 -7.83
N THR A 195 23.03 22.24 -8.24
CA THR A 195 21.82 21.47 -8.59
C THR A 195 21.76 20.23 -7.69
N LEU A 196 20.62 20.04 -7.05
CA LEU A 196 20.37 18.96 -6.07
C LEU A 196 19.01 18.32 -6.33
N ASP A 197 18.91 17.01 -6.06
CA ASP A 197 17.66 16.24 -6.11
C ASP A 197 17.15 15.99 -4.69
N PRO A 198 16.00 16.57 -4.29
CA PRO A 198 15.41 16.22 -3.00
C PRO A 198 14.85 14.80 -3.04
N TYR A 199 15.03 14.05 -1.96
CA TYR A 199 14.49 12.70 -1.84
C TYR A 199 13.92 12.39 -0.46
N GLY A 200 13.04 11.38 -0.41
CA GLY A 200 12.61 10.70 0.82
C GLY A 200 12.74 9.19 0.63
N ILE A 201 13.06 8.48 1.69
CA ILE A 201 13.28 7.02 1.72
C ILE A 201 12.50 6.42 2.87
N LEU A 202 11.89 5.25 2.64
CA LEU A 202 11.44 4.30 3.66
C LEU A 202 12.27 3.04 3.51
N ALA A 203 12.83 2.55 4.60
CA ALA A 203 13.72 1.40 4.58
C ALA A 203 13.35 0.39 5.68
N GLN A 204 13.08 -0.84 5.25
CA GLN A 204 12.78 -2.00 6.09
C GLN A 204 13.92 -3.01 5.98
N HIS A 205 14.60 -3.30 7.10
CA HIS A 205 15.64 -4.32 7.16
C HIS A 205 15.05 -5.69 7.42
N GLY A 206 15.35 -6.62 6.53
CA GLY A 206 14.78 -7.96 6.58
C GLY A 206 13.27 -8.01 6.29
N LEU A 207 12.69 -9.17 6.43
CA LEU A 207 11.24 -9.34 6.39
C LEU A 207 10.63 -8.96 7.74
N PRO A 208 9.48 -8.27 7.78
CA PRO A 208 8.76 -8.04 9.02
C PRO A 208 8.48 -9.38 9.74
N SER A 209 8.68 -9.40 11.06
CA SER A 209 8.50 -10.61 11.88
C SER A 209 7.03 -11.04 12.00
N ASP A 210 6.12 -10.09 11.80
CA ASP A 210 4.67 -10.29 11.80
C ASP A 210 4.07 -10.58 10.41
N LEU A 211 4.91 -10.79 9.39
CA LEU A 211 4.48 -11.08 8.02
C LEU A 211 3.69 -12.38 7.93
N GLU A 212 2.39 -12.29 7.71
CA GLU A 212 1.52 -13.47 7.69
C GLU A 212 1.54 -14.22 6.34
N ASN A 213 1.97 -13.60 5.25
CA ASN A 213 1.91 -14.16 3.88
C ASN A 213 0.53 -14.72 3.52
N PHE A 214 -0.54 -14.12 4.05
CA PHE A 214 -1.89 -14.60 3.83
C PHE A 214 -2.46 -13.96 2.57
N PHE A 215 -2.96 -14.76 1.65
CA PHE A 215 -3.37 -14.34 0.30
C PHE A 215 -4.52 -13.32 0.25
N ILE A 216 -5.17 -13.03 1.38
CA ILE A 216 -6.31 -12.09 1.45
C ILE A 216 -5.85 -10.65 1.70
N SER A 217 -4.65 -10.42 2.23
CA SER A 217 -4.15 -9.09 2.59
C SER A 217 -2.80 -8.85 1.92
N HIS A 218 -2.66 -7.70 1.25
CA HIS A 218 -1.39 -7.31 0.67
C HIS A 218 -0.42 -6.79 1.74
N GLU A 219 0.81 -7.31 1.73
CA GLU A 219 1.93 -6.88 2.57
C GLU A 219 3.18 -6.75 1.71
N GLY A 220 3.79 -5.57 1.72
CA GLY A 220 4.94 -5.24 0.88
C GLY A 220 4.91 -3.82 0.35
N MET A 221 5.44 -3.63 -0.85
CA MET A 221 5.42 -2.36 -1.55
C MET A 221 4.01 -2.05 -2.06
N ILE A 222 3.59 -0.81 -1.84
CA ILE A 222 2.37 -0.25 -2.39
C ILE A 222 2.65 1.11 -3.01
N GLN A 223 2.12 1.37 -4.19
CA GLN A 223 2.36 2.59 -4.95
C GLN A 223 1.12 3.04 -5.71
N MET A 224 0.84 4.32 -5.66
CA MET A 224 -0.09 5.00 -6.56
C MET A 224 0.70 5.93 -7.47
N ALA A 225 0.51 5.80 -8.77
CA ALA A 225 1.14 6.65 -9.77
C ALA A 225 0.09 7.07 -10.79
N ASP A 226 -0.27 8.35 -10.78
CA ASP A 226 -1.25 8.96 -11.71
C ASP A 226 -2.53 8.12 -11.87
N GLY A 227 -3.12 7.71 -10.74
CA GLY A 227 -4.36 6.92 -10.69
C GLY A 227 -4.19 5.40 -10.88
N ARG A 228 -2.96 4.90 -11.03
CA ARG A 228 -2.66 3.47 -11.14
C ARG A 228 -2.08 2.93 -9.84
N LEU A 229 -2.79 1.99 -9.21
CA LEU A 229 -2.29 1.26 -8.05
C LEU A 229 -1.38 0.10 -8.50
N THR A 230 -0.25 -0.05 -7.84
CA THR A 230 0.67 -1.18 -8.00
C THR A 230 1.00 -1.73 -6.62
N GLU A 231 0.94 -3.05 -6.48
CA GLU A 231 1.18 -3.77 -5.24
C GLU A 231 2.17 -4.91 -5.51
N ASP A 232 3.27 -4.93 -4.78
CA ASP A 232 4.29 -5.97 -4.90
C ASP A 232 4.68 -6.49 -3.52
N SER A 233 4.58 -7.81 -3.33
CA SER A 233 5.04 -8.44 -2.09
C SER A 233 6.55 -8.30 -1.91
N TYR A 234 7.06 -8.37 -0.68
CA TYR A 234 8.50 -8.43 -0.41
C TYR A 234 9.24 -9.48 -1.25
N ARG A 235 8.58 -10.62 -1.51
CA ARG A 235 9.13 -11.65 -2.40
C ARG A 235 9.28 -11.18 -3.84
N ASN A 236 8.32 -10.42 -4.35
CA ASN A 236 8.38 -9.87 -5.70
C ASN A 236 9.47 -8.81 -5.83
N MET A 237 9.65 -7.96 -4.81
CA MET A 237 10.72 -6.96 -4.79
C MET A 237 12.11 -7.60 -4.93
N ARG A 238 12.36 -8.76 -4.31
CA ARG A 238 13.62 -9.52 -4.49
C ARG A 238 13.86 -9.98 -5.93
N ASN A 239 12.80 -10.15 -6.70
CA ASN A 239 12.83 -10.67 -8.07
C ASN A 239 12.75 -9.59 -9.15
N TYR A 240 12.79 -8.31 -8.77
CA TYR A 240 12.86 -7.23 -9.75
C TYR A 240 14.08 -7.39 -10.65
N ARG A 241 14.03 -6.83 -11.84
CA ARG A 241 15.22 -6.71 -12.68
C ARG A 241 16.19 -5.73 -12.06
N VAL A 242 17.48 -6.00 -12.21
CA VAL A 242 18.51 -5.04 -11.79
C VAL A 242 18.38 -3.81 -12.69
N ASP A 243 18.11 -2.68 -12.06
CA ASP A 243 18.07 -1.37 -12.73
C ASP A 243 19.50 -0.84 -12.91
N GLU A 244 19.80 -0.26 -14.06
CA GLU A 244 21.16 0.21 -14.39
C GLU A 244 21.58 1.40 -13.50
N ARG A 245 20.64 2.25 -13.12
CA ARG A 245 20.89 3.42 -12.30
C ARG A 245 20.97 3.06 -10.83
N GLU A 246 19.99 2.27 -10.33
CA GLU A 246 19.93 1.85 -8.93
C GLU A 246 20.95 0.76 -8.59
N ARG A 247 21.47 0.04 -9.59
CA ARG A 247 22.42 -1.09 -9.47
C ARG A 247 21.94 -2.24 -8.58
N THR A 248 20.65 -2.24 -8.27
CA THR A 248 19.95 -3.23 -7.44
C THR A 248 18.69 -3.71 -8.17
N PRO A 249 18.09 -4.84 -7.76
CA PRO A 249 16.73 -5.17 -8.17
C PRO A 249 15.76 -4.04 -7.82
N ALA A 250 15.22 -3.35 -8.83
CA ALA A 250 14.37 -2.19 -8.63
C ALA A 250 13.25 -2.07 -9.66
N SER A 251 12.15 -1.45 -9.24
CA SER A 251 11.06 -0.95 -10.07
C SER A 251 11.05 0.57 -9.98
N VAL A 252 11.24 1.22 -11.14
CA VAL A 252 11.31 2.69 -11.25
C VAL A 252 10.10 3.18 -12.01
N THR A 253 9.32 4.06 -11.40
CA THR A 253 8.08 4.60 -11.97
C THR A 253 8.16 6.12 -12.00
N GLN A 254 7.91 6.72 -13.17
CA GLN A 254 7.74 8.16 -13.28
C GLN A 254 6.30 8.51 -12.93
N VAL A 255 6.12 9.42 -11.98
CA VAL A 255 4.84 10.00 -11.60
C VAL A 255 4.78 11.40 -12.18
N ALA A 256 3.76 11.68 -12.99
CA ALA A 256 3.67 12.96 -13.70
C ALA A 256 3.09 14.07 -12.80
N GLU A 257 2.04 13.78 -12.05
CA GLU A 257 1.33 14.79 -11.27
C GLU A 257 1.06 14.36 -9.81
N ASN A 258 0.51 13.16 -9.60
CA ASN A 258 0.03 12.75 -8.29
C ASN A 258 0.39 11.30 -7.97
N GLY A 259 0.90 11.08 -6.79
CA GLY A 259 1.19 9.74 -6.34
C GLY A 259 1.84 9.65 -4.98
N TRP A 260 1.96 8.42 -4.54
CA TRP A 260 2.61 8.04 -3.29
C TRP A 260 3.18 6.63 -3.41
N VAL A 261 4.18 6.33 -2.61
CA VAL A 261 4.83 5.01 -2.57
C VAL A 261 5.25 4.69 -1.14
N GLY A 262 5.12 3.43 -0.73
CA GLY A 262 5.49 3.03 0.61
C GLY A 262 5.54 1.53 0.82
N LEU A 263 5.66 1.16 2.10
CA LEU A 263 5.59 -0.21 2.58
C LEU A 263 4.37 -0.37 3.48
N THR A 264 3.61 -1.41 3.24
CA THR A 264 2.38 -1.71 3.96
C THR A 264 2.43 -3.09 4.60
N GLY A 265 1.98 -3.17 5.84
CA GLY A 265 1.61 -4.40 6.52
C GLY A 265 0.08 -4.57 6.55
N LYS A 266 -0.40 -5.51 7.34
CA LYS A 266 -1.82 -5.82 7.46
C LYS A 266 -2.66 -4.64 8.00
N TYR A 267 -2.19 -3.97 9.05
CA TYR A 267 -2.92 -2.91 9.77
C TYR A 267 -2.27 -1.55 9.67
N PHE A 268 -0.97 -1.50 9.45
CA PHE A 268 -0.13 -0.31 9.50
C PHE A 268 0.60 -0.12 8.19
N MET A 269 0.95 1.11 7.88
CA MET A 269 1.76 1.43 6.72
C MET A 269 2.60 2.68 6.95
N ALA A 270 3.66 2.81 6.17
CA ALA A 270 4.34 4.08 5.97
C ALA A 270 4.42 4.37 4.47
N THR A 271 4.04 5.59 4.08
CA THR A 271 4.04 6.03 2.68
C THR A 271 4.61 7.42 2.53
N LEU A 272 5.47 7.57 1.54
CA LEU A 272 5.97 8.87 1.08
C LEU A 272 5.01 9.40 0.02
N ILE A 273 4.62 10.64 0.16
CA ILE A 273 3.64 11.29 -0.70
C ILE A 273 4.32 12.50 -1.33
N GLY A 274 4.30 12.56 -2.66
CA GLY A 274 4.76 13.72 -3.41
C GLY A 274 3.83 14.92 -3.23
N THR A 275 4.35 16.12 -3.46
CA THR A 275 3.51 17.33 -3.48
C THR A 275 2.51 17.21 -4.63
N PRO A 276 1.20 17.32 -4.41
CA PRO A 276 0.19 17.26 -5.46
C PRO A 276 0.48 18.25 -6.60
N GLY A 277 0.32 17.80 -7.83
CA GLY A 277 0.63 18.59 -9.04
C GLY A 277 2.12 18.70 -9.39
N GLN A 278 2.99 18.00 -8.65
CA GLN A 278 4.43 17.96 -8.94
C GLN A 278 4.87 16.53 -9.24
N GLY A 279 5.49 16.34 -10.40
CA GLY A 279 6.04 15.05 -10.79
C GLY A 279 7.25 14.64 -9.96
N PHE A 280 7.42 13.35 -9.80
CA PHE A 280 8.57 12.74 -9.11
C PHE A 280 8.87 11.35 -9.66
N THR A 281 10.01 10.78 -9.30
CA THR A 281 10.33 9.38 -9.57
C THR A 281 10.11 8.55 -8.30
N ALA A 282 9.20 7.58 -8.37
CA ALA A 282 9.04 6.56 -7.33
C ALA A 282 9.96 5.37 -7.64
N VAL A 283 10.67 4.89 -6.63
CA VAL A 283 11.54 3.72 -6.74
C VAL A 283 11.20 2.74 -5.62
N ALA A 284 11.00 1.49 -5.99
CA ALA A 284 10.93 0.37 -5.06
C ALA A 284 12.08 -0.57 -5.35
N GLN A 285 12.92 -0.87 -4.37
CA GLN A 285 14.13 -1.67 -4.58
C GLN A 285 14.39 -2.66 -3.44
N PHE A 286 15.18 -3.67 -3.76
CA PHE A 286 15.73 -4.60 -2.79
C PHE A 286 17.26 -4.53 -2.85
N VAL A 287 17.91 -4.34 -1.69
CA VAL A 287 19.37 -4.30 -1.54
C VAL A 287 19.86 -5.65 -1.02
N PRO A 288 20.37 -6.56 -1.88
CA PRO A 288 20.65 -7.94 -1.48
C PRO A 288 21.72 -8.07 -0.38
N GLY A 289 22.75 -7.20 -0.41
CA GLY A 289 23.88 -7.27 0.54
C GLY A 289 23.50 -7.00 1.99
N ALA A 290 22.50 -6.14 2.20
CA ALA A 290 22.00 -5.74 3.50
C ALA A 290 20.59 -6.27 3.82
N GLU A 291 19.98 -7.01 2.90
CA GLU A 291 18.60 -7.50 2.98
C GLU A 291 17.56 -6.39 3.25
N ILE A 292 17.69 -5.26 2.54
CA ILE A 292 16.84 -4.10 2.77
C ILE A 292 15.81 -3.95 1.65
N TYR A 293 14.56 -3.75 2.05
CA TYR A 293 13.47 -3.37 1.19
C TYR A 293 13.27 -1.87 1.32
N GLN A 294 13.44 -1.16 0.23
CA GLN A 294 13.41 0.30 0.23
C GLN A 294 12.38 0.81 -0.76
N THR A 295 11.61 1.81 -0.35
CA THR A 295 10.83 2.65 -1.26
C THR A 295 11.29 4.09 -1.12
N SER A 296 11.31 4.83 -2.24
CA SER A 296 11.75 6.21 -2.22
C SER A 296 10.99 7.07 -3.23
N ILE A 297 10.90 8.36 -2.94
CA ILE A 297 10.54 9.41 -3.89
C ILE A 297 11.78 10.24 -4.18
N ARG A 298 12.01 10.52 -5.46
CA ARG A 298 12.97 11.53 -5.92
C ARG A 298 12.21 12.61 -6.66
N GLN A 299 12.28 13.81 -6.13
CA GLN A 299 11.66 14.97 -6.77
C GLN A 299 12.51 15.47 -7.93
N ASN A 300 11.95 16.36 -8.72
CA ASN A 300 12.67 16.99 -9.82
C ASN A 300 13.88 17.79 -9.31
N PRO A 301 14.97 17.85 -10.11
CA PRO A 301 16.15 18.63 -9.75
C PRO A 301 15.83 20.08 -9.45
N VAL A 302 16.42 20.59 -8.38
CA VAL A 302 16.33 22.01 -8.00
C VAL A 302 17.68 22.66 -8.23
N THR A 303 17.67 23.72 -9.06
CA THR A 303 18.87 24.51 -9.35
C THR A 303 18.84 25.77 -8.50
N ILE A 304 19.94 26.05 -7.79
CA ILE A 304 20.06 27.10 -6.79
C ILE A 304 21.21 28.03 -7.19
N GLU A 305 20.87 29.24 -7.56
CA GLU A 305 21.86 30.26 -7.93
C GLU A 305 22.68 30.73 -6.71
N PRO A 306 23.88 31.32 -6.93
CA PRO A 306 24.64 31.93 -5.87
C PRO A 306 23.82 32.94 -5.06
N GLY A 307 23.86 32.84 -3.72
CA GLY A 307 23.08 33.68 -2.80
C GLY A 307 21.60 33.37 -2.73
N ALA A 308 21.10 32.33 -3.43
CA ALA A 308 19.70 31.96 -3.43
C ALA A 308 19.41 30.82 -2.45
N THR A 309 18.12 30.67 -2.13
CA THR A 309 17.58 29.61 -1.29
C THR A 309 16.52 28.84 -2.08
N ALA A 310 16.51 27.52 -1.95
CA ALA A 310 15.47 26.67 -2.49
C ALA A 310 14.92 25.72 -1.45
N SER A 311 13.63 25.37 -1.61
CA SER A 311 12.94 24.45 -0.71
C SER A 311 12.21 23.37 -1.47
N ALA A 312 12.13 22.18 -0.88
CA ALA A 312 11.36 21.05 -1.35
C ALA A 312 10.53 20.48 -0.20
N GLN A 313 9.27 20.14 -0.47
CA GLN A 313 8.36 19.59 0.51
C GLN A 313 7.96 18.16 0.13
N SER A 314 7.85 17.32 1.13
CA SER A 314 7.32 15.95 1.03
C SER A 314 6.42 15.68 2.22
N MET A 315 5.47 14.74 2.06
CA MET A 315 4.68 14.25 3.17
C MET A 315 5.03 12.79 3.46
N LEU A 316 4.91 12.41 4.72
CA LEU A 316 5.07 11.04 5.21
C LEU A 316 3.84 10.68 6.03
N PHE A 317 3.07 9.72 5.56
CA PHE A 317 2.10 9.05 6.41
C PHE A 317 2.79 7.88 7.10
N ALA A 318 2.67 7.78 8.43
CA ALA A 318 3.24 6.67 9.21
C ALA A 318 2.26 6.29 10.34
N GLY A 319 1.40 5.29 10.11
CA GLY A 319 0.36 4.97 11.08
C GLY A 319 -0.59 3.85 10.69
N ALA A 320 -1.72 3.80 11.37
CA ALA A 320 -2.77 2.82 11.16
C ALA A 320 -3.62 3.13 9.91
N LYS A 321 -4.03 2.08 9.20
CA LYS A 321 -4.90 2.19 8.02
C LYS A 321 -6.36 2.40 8.41
N GLU A 322 -6.65 3.51 9.10
CA GLU A 322 -8.00 3.88 9.47
C GLU A 322 -8.76 4.50 8.29
N TRP A 323 -9.87 3.87 7.92
CA TRP A 323 -10.67 4.29 6.76
C TRP A 323 -11.10 5.75 6.81
N SER A 324 -11.56 6.22 7.97
CA SER A 324 -12.03 7.61 8.14
C SER A 324 -10.90 8.61 7.94
N LEU A 325 -9.75 8.33 8.54
CA LEU A 325 -8.59 9.19 8.53
C LEU A 325 -7.93 9.23 7.13
N ILE A 326 -7.70 8.07 6.51
CA ILE A 326 -7.15 8.00 5.15
C ILE A 326 -8.07 8.74 4.17
N ARG A 327 -9.40 8.63 4.34
CA ARG A 327 -10.36 9.34 3.51
C ARG A 327 -10.39 10.85 3.76
N SER A 328 -10.11 11.34 4.98
CA SER A 328 -9.96 12.77 5.22
C SER A 328 -8.71 13.32 4.56
N TYR A 329 -7.57 12.63 4.69
CA TYR A 329 -6.32 13.00 4.01
C TYR A 329 -6.46 13.03 2.47
N GLU A 330 -7.14 12.02 1.88
CA GLU A 330 -7.43 12.03 0.45
C GLU A 330 -8.15 13.29 -0.01
N ARG A 331 -9.13 13.78 0.79
CA ARG A 331 -9.96 14.92 0.42
C ARG A 331 -9.36 16.26 0.80
N GLU A 332 -8.72 16.36 1.96
CA GLU A 332 -8.24 17.62 2.54
C GLU A 332 -6.85 17.98 2.02
N MET A 333 -6.03 16.98 1.68
CA MET A 333 -4.66 17.16 1.19
C MET A 333 -4.51 16.82 -0.30
N ASP A 334 -5.60 16.52 -1.00
CA ASP A 334 -5.63 16.17 -2.43
C ASP A 334 -4.68 15.01 -2.79
N ILE A 335 -4.60 14.00 -1.91
CA ILE A 335 -3.78 12.81 -2.13
C ILE A 335 -4.55 11.82 -3.01
N ASP A 336 -4.08 11.59 -4.24
CA ASP A 336 -4.80 10.78 -5.23
C ASP A 336 -5.08 9.36 -4.71
N ARG A 337 -6.37 9.01 -4.65
CA ARG A 337 -6.87 7.68 -4.31
C ARG A 337 -6.21 7.06 -3.06
N PHE A 338 -5.93 7.86 -2.03
CA PHE A 338 -5.24 7.39 -0.84
C PHE A 338 -6.03 6.30 -0.10
N ILE A 339 -7.36 6.28 -0.27
CA ILE A 339 -8.23 5.21 0.24
C ILE A 339 -7.89 3.82 -0.31
N ASP A 340 -7.20 3.75 -1.45
CA ASP A 340 -6.76 2.50 -2.07
C ASP A 340 -5.49 1.93 -1.41
N ALA A 341 -4.90 2.63 -0.44
CA ALA A 341 -3.89 2.06 0.46
C ALA A 341 -4.47 0.98 1.41
N ILE A 342 -5.79 0.96 1.58
CA ILE A 342 -6.50 -0.14 2.21
C ILE A 342 -6.78 -1.21 1.15
N ASP A 343 -6.38 -2.44 1.43
CA ASP A 343 -6.67 -3.56 0.53
C ASP A 343 -8.16 -3.89 0.54
N TRP A 344 -8.83 -3.59 -0.56
CA TRP A 344 -10.25 -3.85 -0.76
C TRP A 344 -10.53 -5.19 -1.41
N GLY A 345 -9.50 -5.90 -1.80
CA GLY A 345 -9.59 -7.18 -2.51
C GLY A 345 -10.22 -7.06 -3.91
N TRP A 346 -10.43 -8.18 -4.55
CA TRP A 346 -10.92 -8.26 -5.94
C TRP A 346 -12.32 -7.68 -6.14
N PHE A 347 -13.13 -7.67 -5.09
CA PHE A 347 -14.51 -7.16 -5.13
C PHE A 347 -14.63 -5.74 -4.60
N PHE A 348 -13.59 -4.91 -4.80
CA PHE A 348 -13.53 -3.52 -4.30
C PHE A 348 -14.78 -2.69 -4.61
N PHE A 349 -15.42 -2.91 -5.77
CA PHE A 349 -16.65 -2.23 -6.17
C PHE A 349 -17.84 -2.57 -5.25
N LEU A 350 -17.79 -3.68 -4.53
CA LEU A 350 -18.80 -4.12 -3.58
C LEU A 350 -18.33 -3.88 -2.13
N THR A 351 -17.08 -4.18 -1.82
CA THR A 351 -16.53 -4.07 -0.46
C THR A 351 -16.49 -2.61 0.02
N LYS A 352 -16.07 -1.66 -0.84
CA LYS A 352 -16.06 -0.24 -0.50
C LYS A 352 -17.43 0.31 -0.07
N PRO A 353 -18.53 0.17 -0.87
CA PRO A 353 -19.84 0.66 -0.46
C PRO A 353 -20.42 -0.10 0.75
N ILE A 354 -20.17 -1.41 0.88
CA ILE A 354 -20.59 -2.18 2.05
C ILE A 354 -19.88 -1.66 3.32
N PHE A 355 -18.58 -1.41 3.23
CA PHE A 355 -17.82 -0.85 4.35
C PHE A 355 -18.28 0.56 4.72
N ALA A 356 -18.54 1.42 3.71
CA ALA A 356 -19.09 2.75 3.96
C ALA A 356 -20.45 2.70 4.66
N LEU A 357 -21.31 1.73 4.28
CA LEU A 357 -22.59 1.50 4.95
C LEU A 357 -22.39 0.99 6.39
N LEU A 358 -21.43 0.07 6.61
CA LEU A 358 -21.08 -0.39 7.96
C LEU A 358 -20.63 0.76 8.85
N TYR A 359 -19.76 1.62 8.32
CA TYR A 359 -19.26 2.80 9.04
C TYR A 359 -20.39 3.77 9.38
N PHE A 360 -21.30 4.02 8.43
CA PHE A 360 -22.49 4.85 8.67
C PHE A 360 -23.38 4.27 9.78
N ILE A 361 -23.65 2.96 9.74
CA ILE A 361 -24.44 2.26 10.77
C ILE A 361 -23.73 2.36 12.13
N ASN A 362 -22.41 2.19 12.16
CA ASN A 362 -21.62 2.30 13.39
C ASN A 362 -21.67 3.71 13.99
N GLY A 363 -21.69 4.75 13.16
CA GLY A 363 -21.86 6.13 13.60
C GLY A 363 -23.19 6.40 14.33
N ILE A 364 -24.25 5.60 14.01
CA ILE A 364 -25.56 5.71 14.67
C ILE A 364 -25.61 4.83 15.94
N ILE A 365 -25.09 3.61 15.87
CA ILE A 365 -25.20 2.60 16.94
C ILE A 365 -24.12 2.77 18.02
N GLY A 366 -22.92 3.23 17.61
CA GLY A 366 -21.77 3.39 18.50
C GLY A 366 -21.11 2.07 18.95
N ASN A 367 -21.49 0.93 18.35
CA ASN A 367 -20.93 -0.37 18.68
C ASN A 367 -20.78 -1.22 17.41
N MET A 368 -19.54 -1.58 17.06
CA MET A 368 -19.21 -2.29 15.84
C MET A 368 -19.87 -3.65 15.74
N GLY A 369 -19.97 -4.41 16.82
CA GLY A 369 -20.61 -5.73 16.85
C GLY A 369 -22.08 -5.66 16.46
N TRP A 370 -22.85 -4.74 17.04
CA TRP A 370 -24.23 -4.50 16.67
C TRP A 370 -24.38 -3.98 15.24
N SER A 371 -23.46 -3.14 14.81
CA SER A 371 -23.45 -2.61 13.43
C SER A 371 -23.27 -3.71 12.39
N ILE A 372 -22.42 -4.67 12.64
CA ILE A 372 -22.23 -5.86 11.77
C ILE A 372 -23.51 -6.71 11.71
N LEU A 373 -24.17 -6.91 12.85
CA LEU A 373 -25.45 -7.64 12.89
C LEU A 373 -26.55 -6.94 12.08
N VAL A 374 -26.66 -5.63 12.23
CA VAL A 374 -27.63 -4.82 11.48
C VAL A 374 -27.30 -4.82 9.99
N LEU A 375 -26.03 -4.64 9.62
CA LEU A 375 -25.60 -4.73 8.22
C LEU A 375 -25.94 -6.09 7.61
N THR A 376 -25.63 -7.18 8.33
CA THR A 376 -25.94 -8.54 7.90
C THR A 376 -27.45 -8.72 7.68
N LEU A 377 -28.29 -8.20 8.59
CA LEU A 377 -29.73 -8.25 8.44
C LEU A 377 -30.23 -7.48 7.22
N LEU A 378 -29.68 -6.29 6.98
CA LEU A 378 -30.01 -5.47 5.81
C LEU A 378 -29.65 -6.18 4.49
N ILE A 379 -28.43 -6.72 4.40
CA ILE A 379 -27.99 -7.46 3.21
C ILE A 379 -28.89 -8.69 2.98
N LYS A 380 -29.19 -9.45 4.03
CA LYS A 380 -30.11 -10.61 3.93
C LYS A 380 -31.52 -10.22 3.55
N ALA A 381 -32.02 -9.10 4.04
CA ALA A 381 -33.34 -8.59 3.67
C ALA A 381 -33.40 -8.20 2.20
N VAL A 382 -32.36 -7.56 1.67
CA VAL A 382 -32.26 -7.23 0.23
C VAL A 382 -32.19 -8.49 -0.63
N LEU A 383 -31.49 -9.53 -0.17
CA LEU A 383 -31.36 -10.80 -0.88
C LEU A 383 -32.52 -11.76 -0.67
N LEU A 384 -33.43 -11.48 0.28
CA LEU A 384 -34.55 -12.35 0.62
C LEU A 384 -35.45 -12.74 -0.59
N PRO A 385 -35.85 -11.83 -1.51
CA PRO A 385 -36.67 -12.18 -2.67
C PRO A 385 -35.95 -13.18 -3.58
N LEU A 386 -34.65 -13.05 -3.74
CA LEU A 386 -33.84 -13.97 -4.55
C LEU A 386 -33.70 -15.34 -3.85
N ALA A 387 -33.43 -15.35 -2.57
CA ALA A 387 -33.38 -16.56 -1.76
C ALA A 387 -34.72 -17.31 -1.79
N TRP A 388 -35.84 -16.60 -1.64
CA TRP A 388 -37.20 -17.20 -1.74
C TRP A 388 -37.41 -17.89 -3.07
N LYS A 389 -37.11 -17.21 -4.19
CA LYS A 389 -37.25 -17.81 -5.54
C LYS A 389 -36.38 -19.06 -5.70
N SER A 390 -35.17 -19.05 -5.13
CA SER A 390 -34.27 -20.19 -5.15
C SER A 390 -34.82 -21.38 -4.35
N TYR A 391 -35.33 -21.16 -3.14
CA TYR A 391 -35.92 -22.20 -2.32
C TYR A 391 -37.15 -22.82 -3.00
N VAL A 392 -38.04 -22.01 -3.62
CA VAL A 392 -39.19 -22.50 -4.37
C VAL A 392 -38.74 -23.33 -5.58
N SER A 393 -37.69 -22.91 -6.28
CA SER A 393 -37.15 -23.68 -7.42
C SER A 393 -36.54 -25.01 -6.96
N MET A 394 -35.79 -25.03 -5.83
CA MET A 394 -35.27 -26.27 -5.27
C MET A 394 -36.37 -27.21 -4.78
N ALA A 395 -37.41 -26.69 -4.15
CA ALA A 395 -38.56 -27.51 -3.74
C ALA A 395 -39.23 -28.19 -4.95
N ARG A 396 -39.49 -27.42 -5.99
CA ARG A 396 -40.03 -27.97 -7.26
C ARG A 396 -39.10 -29.01 -7.89
N MET A 397 -37.80 -28.81 -7.83
CA MET A 397 -36.84 -29.77 -8.38
C MET A 397 -36.85 -31.09 -7.59
N LYS A 398 -37.04 -31.04 -6.25
CA LYS A 398 -37.26 -32.26 -5.45
C LYS A 398 -38.50 -33.02 -5.83
N GLU A 399 -39.61 -32.34 -6.14
CA GLU A 399 -40.85 -32.97 -6.62
C GLU A 399 -40.65 -33.68 -7.97
N LEU A 400 -39.73 -33.20 -8.82
CA LEU A 400 -39.43 -33.81 -10.13
C LEU A 400 -38.42 -34.96 -10.05
N GLN A 401 -37.83 -35.25 -8.87
CA GLN A 401 -36.86 -36.34 -8.71
C GLN A 401 -37.34 -37.70 -9.27
N PRO A 402 -38.57 -38.17 -8.98
CA PRO A 402 -39.02 -39.45 -9.53
C PRO A 402 -39.13 -39.46 -11.07
N GLU A 403 -39.56 -38.35 -11.69
CA GLU A 403 -39.60 -38.23 -13.16
C GLU A 403 -38.17 -38.21 -13.75
N MET A 404 -37.24 -37.57 -13.09
CA MET A 404 -35.82 -37.53 -13.46
C MET A 404 -35.19 -38.93 -13.41
N VAL A 405 -35.45 -39.71 -12.36
CA VAL A 405 -35.00 -41.10 -12.24
C VAL A 405 -35.55 -41.96 -13.37
N ALA A 406 -36.84 -41.84 -13.68
CA ALA A 406 -37.49 -42.58 -14.78
C ALA A 406 -36.92 -42.21 -16.16
N ILE A 407 -36.52 -40.93 -16.37
CA ILE A 407 -35.83 -40.50 -17.59
C ILE A 407 -34.44 -41.12 -17.68
N LYS A 408 -33.70 -41.13 -16.56
CA LYS A 408 -32.37 -41.72 -16.49
C LYS A 408 -32.37 -43.22 -16.78
N GLU A 409 -33.35 -43.96 -16.27
CA GLU A 409 -33.51 -45.38 -16.55
C GLU A 409 -33.88 -45.65 -18.02
N ARG A 410 -34.74 -44.80 -18.63
CA ARG A 410 -35.11 -44.91 -20.04
C ARG A 410 -34.02 -44.53 -21.01
N ALA A 411 -33.17 -43.58 -20.65
CA ALA A 411 -32.06 -43.13 -21.48
C ALA A 411 -30.88 -44.11 -21.45
N GLY A 412 -30.72 -44.91 -20.38
CA GLY A 412 -29.60 -45.84 -20.22
C GLY A 412 -28.24 -45.14 -20.34
N ASP A 413 -27.36 -45.62 -21.21
CA ASP A 413 -26.03 -45.05 -21.47
C ASP A 413 -26.02 -43.90 -22.49
N ASP A 414 -27.16 -43.56 -23.10
CA ASP A 414 -27.26 -42.46 -24.07
C ASP A 414 -27.33 -41.10 -23.38
N ARG A 415 -26.17 -40.49 -23.21
CA ARG A 415 -26.00 -39.17 -22.58
C ARG A 415 -26.71 -38.05 -23.34
N GLN A 416 -26.75 -38.10 -24.66
CA GLN A 416 -27.39 -37.07 -25.47
C GLN A 416 -28.92 -37.08 -25.29
N LYS A 417 -29.53 -38.28 -25.32
CA LYS A 417 -30.95 -38.46 -25.09
C LYS A 417 -31.34 -38.08 -23.67
N LEU A 418 -30.53 -38.46 -22.68
CA LEU A 418 -30.71 -38.06 -21.27
C LEU A 418 -30.79 -36.55 -21.12
N GLN A 419 -29.82 -35.83 -21.69
CA GLN A 419 -29.72 -34.39 -21.60
C GLN A 419 -30.93 -33.69 -22.29
N GLN A 420 -31.35 -34.19 -23.45
CA GLN A 420 -32.48 -33.64 -24.18
C GLN A 420 -33.81 -33.85 -23.42
N GLU A 421 -34.04 -35.03 -22.89
CA GLU A 421 -35.26 -35.34 -22.11
C GLU A 421 -35.30 -34.57 -20.78
N MET A 422 -34.17 -34.42 -20.11
CA MET A 422 -34.06 -33.60 -18.90
C MET A 422 -34.35 -32.12 -19.18
N MET A 423 -33.76 -31.55 -20.24
CA MET A 423 -34.04 -30.17 -20.66
C MET A 423 -35.52 -29.97 -21.04
N LYS A 424 -36.12 -30.95 -21.68
CA LYS A 424 -37.57 -30.94 -22.03
C LYS A 424 -38.41 -30.94 -20.76
N LEU A 425 -38.11 -31.80 -19.78
CA LEU A 425 -38.80 -31.86 -18.50
C LEU A 425 -38.73 -30.51 -17.76
N TYR A 426 -37.53 -29.89 -17.68
CA TYR A 426 -37.36 -28.60 -17.02
C TYR A 426 -38.18 -27.48 -17.72
N LYS A 427 -38.21 -27.47 -19.05
CA LYS A 427 -39.02 -26.52 -19.81
C LYS A 427 -40.54 -26.74 -19.61
N GLU A 428 -41.02 -27.97 -19.66
CA GLU A 428 -42.42 -28.31 -19.45
C GLU A 428 -42.89 -27.94 -18.05
N LYS A 429 -42.09 -28.23 -17.04
CA LYS A 429 -42.40 -27.93 -15.62
C LYS A 429 -42.08 -26.51 -15.21
N LYS A 430 -41.48 -25.69 -16.09
CA LYS A 430 -41.03 -24.29 -15.84
C LYS A 430 -40.12 -24.20 -14.64
N VAL A 431 -39.21 -25.15 -14.47
CA VAL A 431 -38.18 -25.16 -13.39
C VAL A 431 -36.83 -24.84 -14.00
N ASN A 432 -36.13 -23.86 -13.40
CA ASN A 432 -34.78 -23.52 -13.81
C ASN A 432 -33.75 -24.13 -12.82
N PRO A 433 -32.94 -25.11 -13.24
CA PRO A 433 -31.97 -25.75 -12.36
C PRO A 433 -30.90 -24.76 -11.87
N ALA A 434 -30.55 -23.73 -12.65
CA ALA A 434 -29.60 -22.72 -12.27
C ALA A 434 -30.12 -21.73 -11.19
N ALA A 435 -31.43 -21.66 -10.98
CA ALA A 435 -32.00 -20.76 -9.96
C ALA A 435 -31.61 -21.16 -8.53
N GLY A 436 -31.30 -22.43 -8.31
CA GLY A 436 -30.87 -22.94 -6.99
C GLY A 436 -29.45 -22.49 -6.55
N CYS A 437 -28.53 -22.35 -7.48
CA CYS A 437 -27.16 -21.96 -7.19
C CYS A 437 -26.93 -20.43 -7.27
N LEU A 438 -27.84 -19.66 -7.87
CA LEU A 438 -27.70 -18.23 -8.06
C LEU A 438 -27.47 -17.43 -6.76
N PRO A 439 -28.19 -17.70 -5.64
CA PRO A 439 -27.90 -17.01 -4.38
C PRO A 439 -26.49 -17.30 -3.84
N ILE A 440 -26.00 -18.52 -4.02
CA ILE A 440 -24.66 -18.92 -3.56
C ILE A 440 -23.60 -18.11 -4.33
N LEU A 441 -23.73 -18.03 -5.66
CA LEU A 441 -22.81 -17.27 -6.51
C LEU A 441 -22.80 -15.77 -6.15
N LEU A 442 -23.98 -15.22 -5.83
CA LEU A 442 -24.07 -13.81 -5.44
C LEU A 442 -23.53 -13.55 -4.02
N GLN A 443 -23.57 -14.56 -3.14
CA GLN A 443 -23.08 -14.45 -1.76
C GLN A 443 -21.56 -14.64 -1.63
N ILE A 444 -20.89 -15.25 -2.60
CA ILE A 444 -19.42 -15.44 -2.56
C ILE A 444 -18.65 -14.13 -2.37
N PRO A 445 -19.00 -13.01 -3.06
CA PRO A 445 -18.31 -11.74 -2.89
C PRO A 445 -18.70 -10.96 -1.62
N ILE A 446 -19.74 -11.35 -0.91
CA ILE A 446 -20.31 -10.69 0.28
C ILE A 446 -19.83 -11.37 1.55
#